data_3d2f6599c185bf4fcec5a80e3f9255ce
#
_entry.id   3d2f6599c185bf4fcec5a80e3f9255ce
#
_cell.length_a   1.000
_cell.length_b   1.000
_cell.length_c   1.000
_cell.angle_alpha   90.00
_cell.angle_beta   90.00
_cell.angle_gamma   90.00
#
_symmetry.space_group_name_H-M   'P 1'
#
loop_
_entity.id
_entity.type
_entity.pdbx_description
1 polymer ?
#
loop_
_entity_poly.entity_id
_entity_poly.type
_entity_poly.pdbx_seq_one_letter_code
_entity_poly.pdbx_strand_id
1 'polypeptide(L)'
;MFCQLFGKFLIEKEIIDRDKYKSIMERLAESRAKLGVIAVADGIITEKQANEINHLQTTKDARFGEIAVGEGYMTEEQLDALLKKQGSAYAIFLSVLSEAADISVSKVDELLKEFQKEHGFTDEDMDGLKNDDLEQIVPIFAFSSKSYVTDICRLALANIERFVTSDFYIDRIKHISQLEYRCLAGQKLEGDLDIIVGFASVGEQTAIVDIANGCLLYTSDAADDLIGV
;
A
#
# COMPACT_ATOMS: atom_id res chain seq x y z
N MET A 1 -1.34 -5.06 -0.97
CA MET A 1 -2.64 -5.43 -0.34
C MET A 1 -3.04 -6.88 -0.58
N PHE A 2 -2.87 -7.41 -1.77
CA PHE A 2 -3.13 -8.84 -2.05
C PHE A 2 -2.38 -9.78 -1.09
N CYS A 3 -1.07 -9.56 -0.90
CA CYS A 3 -0.22 -10.42 -0.07
C CYS A 3 -0.71 -10.52 1.38
N GLN A 4 -1.21 -9.43 1.92
CA GLN A 4 -1.74 -9.37 3.28
C GLN A 4 -3.08 -10.12 3.41
N LEU A 5 -4.00 -9.90 2.46
CA LEU A 5 -5.31 -10.57 2.44
C LEU A 5 -5.17 -12.08 2.23
N PHE A 6 -4.37 -12.47 1.24
CA PHE A 6 -4.14 -13.88 0.95
C PHE A 6 -3.32 -14.55 2.06
N GLY A 7 -2.33 -13.84 2.63
CA GLY A 7 -1.58 -14.32 3.78
C GLY A 7 -2.47 -14.58 5.01
N LYS A 8 -3.41 -13.68 5.32
CA LYS A 8 -4.42 -13.89 6.36
C LYS A 8 -5.26 -15.13 6.08
N PHE A 9 -5.76 -15.29 4.85
CA PHE A 9 -6.50 -16.48 4.43
C PHE A 9 -5.70 -17.77 4.64
N LEU A 10 -4.41 -17.79 4.27
CA LEU A 10 -3.54 -18.95 4.46
C LEU A 10 -3.34 -19.30 5.95
N ILE A 11 -3.26 -18.30 6.82
CA ILE A 11 -3.20 -18.50 8.28
C ILE A 11 -4.53 -19.06 8.81
N GLU A 12 -5.67 -18.51 8.39
CA GLU A 12 -7.00 -18.98 8.80
C GLU A 12 -7.29 -20.43 8.33
N LYS A 13 -6.71 -20.83 7.21
CA LYS A 13 -6.76 -22.20 6.70
C LYS A 13 -5.69 -23.13 7.31
N GLU A 14 -4.89 -22.63 8.25
CA GLU A 14 -3.80 -23.41 8.88
C GLU A 14 -2.75 -23.95 7.87
N ILE A 15 -2.63 -23.32 6.70
CA ILE A 15 -1.62 -23.67 5.68
C ILE A 15 -0.24 -23.18 6.09
N ILE A 16 -0.18 -21.97 6.70
CA ILE A 16 1.02 -21.40 7.30
C ILE A 16 0.67 -20.84 8.68
N ASP A 17 1.65 -20.76 9.57
CA ASP A 17 1.52 -20.05 10.83
C ASP A 17 1.93 -18.56 10.70
N ARG A 18 1.73 -17.79 11.77
CA ARG A 18 2.05 -16.35 11.79
C ARG A 18 3.55 -16.07 11.65
N ASP A 19 4.40 -16.92 12.22
CA ASP A 19 5.85 -16.72 12.15
C ASP A 19 6.36 -16.97 10.75
N LYS A 20 5.82 -17.98 10.07
CA LYS A 20 6.11 -18.24 8.66
C LYS A 20 5.61 -17.12 7.76
N TYR A 21 4.40 -16.62 7.99
CA TYR A 21 3.88 -15.46 7.25
C TYR A 21 4.80 -14.24 7.41
N LYS A 22 5.21 -13.92 8.64
CA LYS A 22 6.13 -12.82 8.92
C LYS A 22 7.45 -12.98 8.15
N SER A 23 8.06 -14.17 8.19
CA SER A 23 9.27 -14.47 7.43
C SER A 23 9.08 -14.31 5.92
N ILE A 24 7.91 -14.70 5.37
CA ILE A 24 7.59 -14.50 3.95
C ILE A 24 7.52 -13.01 3.62
N MET A 25 6.88 -12.19 4.47
CA MET A 25 6.75 -10.75 4.25
C MET A 25 8.10 -10.02 4.37
N GLU A 26 8.96 -10.42 5.30
CA GLU A 26 10.32 -9.90 5.42
C GLU A 26 11.13 -10.20 4.15
N ARG A 27 11.10 -11.44 3.65
CA ARG A 27 11.76 -11.84 2.40
C ARG A 27 11.19 -11.09 1.19
N LEU A 28 9.87 -10.86 1.16
CA LEU A 28 9.23 -10.06 0.10
C LEU A 28 9.75 -8.62 0.11
N ALA A 29 9.86 -8.00 1.29
CA ALA A 29 10.37 -6.64 1.45
C ALA A 29 11.83 -6.52 1.00
N GLU A 30 12.67 -7.51 1.37
CA GLU A 30 14.08 -7.57 0.95
C GLU A 30 14.24 -7.78 -0.56
N SER A 31 13.34 -8.54 -1.18
CA SER A 31 13.39 -8.85 -2.62
C SER A 31 12.91 -7.69 -3.49
N ARG A 32 12.20 -6.73 -2.90
CA ARG A 32 11.60 -5.60 -3.62
C ARG A 32 12.50 -4.36 -3.55
N ALA A 33 13.45 -4.26 -4.48
CA ALA A 33 14.27 -3.05 -4.59
C ALA A 33 13.39 -1.82 -4.90
N LYS A 34 13.68 -0.68 -4.25
CA LYS A 34 12.98 0.59 -4.54
C LYS A 34 13.24 1.00 -5.99
N LEU A 35 12.20 1.49 -6.67
CA LEU A 35 12.27 1.89 -8.09
C LEU A 35 13.39 2.90 -8.35
N GLY A 36 13.57 3.88 -7.46
CA GLY A 36 14.65 4.86 -7.53
C GLY A 36 16.03 4.25 -7.46
N VAL A 37 16.23 3.21 -6.64
CA VAL A 37 17.53 2.50 -6.55
C VAL A 37 17.84 1.77 -7.86
N ILE A 38 16.85 1.10 -8.45
CA ILE A 38 17.03 0.42 -9.75
C ILE A 38 17.33 1.43 -10.85
N ALA A 39 16.59 2.55 -10.88
CA ALA A 39 16.76 3.61 -11.87
C ALA A 39 18.16 4.24 -11.82
N VAL A 40 18.73 4.45 -10.62
CA VAL A 40 20.10 4.92 -10.43
C VAL A 40 21.11 3.86 -10.85
N ALA A 41 20.92 2.61 -10.46
CA ALA A 41 21.80 1.50 -10.83
C ALA A 41 21.86 1.27 -12.35
N ASP A 42 20.74 1.48 -13.04
CA ASP A 42 20.64 1.38 -14.50
C ASP A 42 21.13 2.66 -15.22
N GLY A 43 21.53 3.69 -14.48
CA GLY A 43 22.01 4.95 -15.03
C GLY A 43 20.95 5.81 -15.74
N ILE A 44 19.67 5.53 -15.48
CA ILE A 44 18.54 6.30 -16.05
C ILE A 44 18.42 7.66 -15.38
N ILE A 45 18.62 7.70 -14.06
CA ILE A 45 18.66 8.93 -13.26
C ILE A 45 19.89 8.93 -12.35
N THR A 46 20.27 10.10 -11.86
CA THR A 46 21.32 10.26 -10.85
C THR A 46 20.74 10.12 -9.43
N GLU A 47 21.60 9.85 -8.43
CA GLU A 47 21.20 9.87 -7.02
C GLU A 47 20.54 11.20 -6.61
N LYS A 48 21.07 12.32 -7.12
CA LYS A 48 20.52 13.65 -6.87
C LYS A 48 19.09 13.77 -7.37
N GLN A 49 18.82 13.30 -8.58
CA GLN A 49 17.46 13.29 -9.17
C GLN A 49 16.54 12.34 -8.41
N ALA A 50 17.00 11.16 -7.97
CA ALA A 50 16.23 10.25 -7.14
C ALA A 50 15.82 10.90 -5.81
N ASN A 51 16.73 11.62 -5.16
CA ASN A 51 16.43 12.35 -3.92
C ASN A 51 15.45 13.50 -4.16
N GLU A 52 15.56 14.22 -5.27
CA GLU A 52 14.64 15.28 -5.66
C GLU A 52 13.23 14.72 -5.91
N ILE A 53 13.10 13.59 -6.60
CA ILE A 53 11.82 12.90 -6.79
C ILE A 53 11.22 12.48 -5.44
N ASN A 54 12.02 11.90 -4.54
CA ASN A 54 11.58 11.53 -3.19
C ASN A 54 11.07 12.75 -2.42
N HIS A 55 11.75 13.89 -2.52
CA HIS A 55 11.29 15.14 -1.91
C HIS A 55 9.98 15.62 -2.55
N LEU A 56 9.84 15.56 -3.87
CA LEU A 56 8.60 15.92 -4.55
C LEU A 56 7.43 14.99 -4.18
N GLN A 57 7.68 13.72 -3.82
CA GLN A 57 6.64 12.83 -3.31
C GLN A 57 6.03 13.32 -1.99
N THR A 58 6.76 14.07 -1.19
CA THR A 58 6.23 14.62 0.06
C THR A 58 5.24 15.77 -0.18
N THR A 59 5.34 16.45 -1.33
CA THR A 59 4.53 17.62 -1.69
C THR A 59 3.48 17.32 -2.76
N LYS A 60 3.76 16.36 -3.65
CA LYS A 60 2.86 15.92 -4.71
C LYS A 60 2.27 14.58 -4.34
N ASP A 61 0.96 14.46 -4.37
CA ASP A 61 0.28 13.18 -4.12
C ASP A 61 0.42 12.24 -5.33
N ALA A 62 1.66 11.81 -5.62
CA ALA A 62 1.99 11.00 -6.79
C ALA A 62 3.07 9.96 -6.48
N ARG A 63 3.08 8.86 -7.27
CA ARG A 63 4.08 7.80 -7.15
C ARG A 63 5.42 8.25 -7.73
N PHE A 64 6.52 7.64 -7.27
CA PHE A 64 7.87 7.95 -7.74
C PHE A 64 7.97 7.97 -9.28
N GLY A 65 7.45 6.93 -9.96
CA GLY A 65 7.48 6.84 -11.41
C GLY A 65 6.70 7.95 -12.12
N GLU A 66 5.53 8.31 -11.59
CA GLU A 66 4.69 9.38 -12.15
C GLU A 66 5.40 10.74 -12.05
N ILE A 67 6.03 11.03 -10.91
CA ILE A 67 6.81 12.25 -10.74
C ILE A 67 8.03 12.24 -11.68
N ALA A 68 8.74 11.11 -11.74
CA ALA A 68 9.93 10.99 -12.55
C ALA A 68 9.66 11.20 -14.05
N VAL A 69 8.54 10.70 -14.55
CA VAL A 69 8.09 10.93 -15.94
C VAL A 69 7.58 12.36 -16.10
N GLY A 70 6.75 12.85 -15.19
CA GLY A 70 6.17 14.19 -15.25
C GLY A 70 7.20 15.31 -15.20
N GLU A 71 8.29 15.13 -14.44
CA GLU A 71 9.43 16.06 -14.36
C GLU A 71 10.47 15.84 -15.48
N GLY A 72 10.26 14.84 -16.35
CA GLY A 72 11.14 14.57 -17.49
C GLY A 72 12.46 13.90 -17.13
N TYR A 73 12.57 13.29 -15.95
CA TYR A 73 13.77 12.53 -15.54
C TYR A 73 13.87 11.18 -16.23
N MET A 74 12.75 10.60 -16.68
CA MET A 74 12.69 9.37 -17.46
C MET A 74 11.48 9.36 -18.40
N THR A 75 11.50 8.46 -19.39
CA THR A 75 10.36 8.23 -20.29
C THR A 75 9.40 7.18 -19.70
N GLU A 76 8.16 7.12 -20.26
CA GLU A 76 7.19 6.07 -19.89
C GLU A 76 7.75 4.67 -20.20
N GLU A 77 8.44 4.50 -21.34
CA GLU A 77 9.04 3.21 -21.69
C GLU A 77 10.15 2.80 -20.72
N GLN A 78 10.95 3.76 -20.22
CA GLN A 78 11.95 3.50 -19.21
C GLN A 78 11.28 3.12 -17.88
N LEU A 79 10.21 3.80 -17.49
CA LEU A 79 9.42 3.44 -16.31
C LEU A 79 8.86 2.03 -16.41
N ASP A 80 8.25 1.67 -17.54
CA ASP A 80 7.71 0.33 -17.78
C ASP A 80 8.79 -0.76 -17.71
N ALA A 81 9.98 -0.48 -18.25
CA ALA A 81 11.11 -1.41 -18.16
C ALA A 81 11.59 -1.61 -16.72
N LEU A 82 11.65 -0.51 -15.94
CA LEU A 82 12.01 -0.57 -14.52
C LEU A 82 10.98 -1.31 -13.67
N LEU A 83 9.69 -1.09 -13.91
CA LEU A 83 8.60 -1.79 -13.21
C LEU A 83 8.63 -3.30 -13.52
N LYS A 84 8.90 -3.69 -14.77
CA LYS A 84 9.09 -5.10 -15.14
C LYS A 84 10.31 -5.70 -14.43
N LYS A 85 11.41 -4.94 -14.30
CA LYS A 85 12.62 -5.37 -13.61
C LYS A 85 12.43 -5.47 -12.10
N GLN A 86 11.65 -4.55 -11.51
CA GLN A 86 11.27 -4.59 -10.09
C GLN A 86 10.44 -5.84 -9.77
N GLY A 87 9.67 -6.33 -10.73
CA GLY A 87 8.76 -7.45 -10.57
C GLY A 87 7.47 -7.09 -9.84
N SER A 88 6.43 -7.90 -10.04
CA SER A 88 5.18 -7.72 -9.33
C SER A 88 5.32 -8.30 -7.90
N ALA A 89 4.86 -7.56 -6.89
CA ALA A 89 4.82 -8.03 -5.51
C ALA A 89 4.08 -9.37 -5.39
N TYR A 90 3.02 -9.54 -6.16
CA TYR A 90 2.26 -10.78 -6.28
C TYR A 90 3.14 -11.96 -6.73
N ALA A 91 3.91 -11.80 -7.82
CA ALA A 91 4.74 -12.89 -8.35
C ALA A 91 5.88 -13.24 -7.39
N ILE A 92 6.52 -12.25 -6.78
CA ILE A 92 7.57 -12.46 -5.79
C ILE A 92 6.99 -13.17 -4.56
N PHE A 93 5.83 -12.72 -4.07
CA PHE A 93 5.15 -13.32 -2.92
C PHE A 93 4.84 -14.79 -3.17
N LEU A 94 4.29 -15.16 -4.33
CA LEU A 94 3.98 -16.55 -4.64
C LEU A 94 5.25 -17.42 -4.72
N SER A 95 6.35 -16.89 -5.26
CA SER A 95 7.63 -17.59 -5.30
C SER A 95 8.16 -17.85 -3.89
N VAL A 96 8.19 -16.81 -3.05
CA VAL A 96 8.64 -16.91 -1.65
C VAL A 96 7.73 -17.83 -0.84
N LEU A 97 6.40 -17.75 -1.04
CA LEU A 97 5.42 -18.62 -0.38
C LEU A 97 5.66 -20.09 -0.74
N SER A 98 5.80 -20.39 -2.03
CA SER A 98 6.03 -21.77 -2.50
C SER A 98 7.27 -22.39 -1.88
N GLU A 99 8.38 -21.62 -1.83
CA GLU A 99 9.62 -22.07 -1.20
C GLU A 99 9.50 -22.23 0.32
N ALA A 100 8.99 -21.19 0.99
CA ALA A 100 8.97 -21.14 2.46
C ALA A 100 7.99 -22.14 3.07
N ALA A 101 6.86 -22.37 2.41
CA ALA A 101 5.82 -23.29 2.90
C ALA A 101 5.92 -24.70 2.32
N ASP A 102 6.88 -24.94 1.42
CA ASP A 102 7.04 -26.21 0.68
C ASP A 102 5.73 -26.62 -0.02
N ILE A 103 5.08 -25.65 -0.67
CA ILE A 103 3.81 -25.82 -1.36
C ILE A 103 4.04 -25.81 -2.86
N SER A 104 3.52 -26.83 -3.57
CA SER A 104 3.60 -26.85 -5.02
C SER A 104 2.82 -25.70 -5.68
N VAL A 105 3.26 -25.28 -6.86
CA VAL A 105 2.57 -24.24 -7.65
C VAL A 105 1.10 -24.63 -7.90
N SER A 106 0.82 -25.91 -8.18
CA SER A 106 -0.55 -26.39 -8.36
C SER A 106 -1.40 -26.20 -7.10
N LYS A 107 -0.82 -26.41 -5.92
CA LYS A 107 -1.53 -26.19 -4.65
C LYS A 107 -1.78 -24.72 -4.37
N VAL A 108 -0.83 -23.84 -4.72
CA VAL A 108 -1.03 -22.40 -4.63
C VAL A 108 -2.19 -21.96 -5.54
N ASP A 109 -2.28 -22.49 -6.75
CA ASP A 109 -3.38 -22.19 -7.69
C ASP A 109 -4.75 -22.66 -7.18
N GLU A 110 -4.82 -23.81 -6.53
CA GLU A 110 -6.04 -24.28 -5.84
C GLU A 110 -6.45 -23.33 -4.71
N LEU A 111 -5.49 -22.91 -3.88
CA LEU A 111 -5.72 -21.99 -2.76
C LEU A 111 -6.15 -20.59 -3.24
N LEU A 112 -5.61 -20.12 -4.37
CA LEU A 112 -6.04 -18.88 -5.00
C LEU A 112 -7.50 -18.94 -5.47
N LYS A 113 -7.90 -20.03 -6.07
CA LYS A 113 -9.31 -20.25 -6.49
C LYS A 113 -10.25 -20.36 -5.30
N GLU A 114 -9.81 -21.01 -4.23
CA GLU A 114 -10.57 -21.10 -2.98
C GLU A 114 -10.73 -19.71 -2.33
N PHE A 115 -9.65 -18.95 -2.25
CA PHE A 115 -9.65 -17.58 -1.77
C PHE A 115 -10.61 -16.68 -2.54
N GLN A 116 -10.52 -16.70 -3.87
CA GLN A 116 -11.40 -15.95 -4.75
C GLN A 116 -12.87 -16.30 -4.51
N LYS A 117 -13.18 -17.59 -4.44
CA LYS A 117 -14.55 -18.10 -4.24
C LYS A 117 -15.10 -17.74 -2.85
N GLU A 118 -14.29 -17.87 -1.80
CA GLU A 118 -14.71 -17.63 -0.42
C GLU A 118 -15.03 -16.14 -0.19
N HIS A 119 -14.27 -15.25 -0.82
CA HIS A 119 -14.50 -13.80 -0.73
C HIS A 119 -15.50 -13.28 -1.77
N GLY A 120 -15.91 -14.11 -2.73
CA GLY A 120 -16.83 -13.72 -3.79
C GLY A 120 -16.21 -12.76 -4.81
N PHE A 121 -14.90 -12.74 -4.94
CA PHE A 121 -14.19 -11.87 -5.87
C PHE A 121 -14.38 -12.32 -7.31
N THR A 122 -14.60 -11.37 -8.21
CA THR A 122 -14.56 -11.59 -9.66
C THR A 122 -13.11 -11.71 -10.15
N ASP A 123 -12.91 -12.10 -11.40
CA ASP A 123 -11.57 -12.14 -11.99
C ASP A 123 -10.96 -10.73 -12.06
N GLU A 124 -11.79 -9.70 -12.32
CA GLU A 124 -11.39 -8.30 -12.36
C GLU A 124 -10.96 -7.81 -10.95
N ASP A 125 -11.69 -8.19 -9.90
CA ASP A 125 -11.31 -7.89 -8.52
C ASP A 125 -9.95 -8.51 -8.16
N MET A 126 -9.74 -9.76 -8.57
CA MET A 126 -8.48 -10.46 -8.37
C MET A 126 -7.32 -9.80 -9.10
N ASP A 127 -7.56 -9.30 -10.30
CA ASP A 127 -6.53 -8.57 -11.08
C ASP A 127 -6.22 -7.22 -10.43
N GLY A 128 -7.22 -6.48 -9.96
CA GLY A 128 -7.02 -5.27 -9.17
C GLY A 128 -6.19 -5.50 -7.91
N LEU A 129 -6.51 -6.55 -7.15
CA LEU A 129 -5.78 -6.94 -5.95
C LEU A 129 -4.31 -7.31 -6.23
N LYS A 130 -4.05 -8.13 -7.28
CA LYS A 130 -2.69 -8.55 -7.67
C LYS A 130 -1.80 -7.40 -8.13
N ASN A 131 -2.40 -6.36 -8.69
CA ASN A 131 -1.70 -5.19 -9.19
C ASN A 131 -1.63 -4.05 -8.17
N ASP A 132 -2.18 -4.23 -6.97
CA ASP A 132 -2.31 -3.19 -5.93
C ASP A 132 -2.99 -1.91 -6.47
N ASP A 133 -4.01 -2.08 -7.34
CA ASP A 133 -4.76 -0.99 -7.94
C ASP A 133 -5.88 -0.52 -7.00
N LEU A 134 -5.62 0.56 -6.26
CA LEU A 134 -6.57 1.10 -5.29
C LEU A 134 -7.89 1.57 -5.92
N GLU A 135 -7.91 1.94 -7.20
CA GLU A 135 -9.14 2.32 -7.88
C GLU A 135 -10.08 1.13 -8.09
N GLN A 136 -9.52 -0.05 -8.31
CA GLN A 136 -10.28 -1.29 -8.40
C GLN A 136 -10.53 -1.92 -7.02
N ILE A 137 -9.58 -1.83 -6.09
CA ILE A 137 -9.66 -2.46 -4.77
C ILE A 137 -10.69 -1.79 -3.87
N VAL A 138 -10.70 -0.44 -3.79
CA VAL A 138 -11.57 0.27 -2.84
C VAL A 138 -13.06 -0.02 -3.06
N PRO A 139 -13.58 -0.05 -4.29
CA PRO A 139 -14.98 -0.38 -4.55
C PRO A 139 -15.39 -1.78 -4.05
N ILE A 140 -14.48 -2.76 -4.08
CA ILE A 140 -14.75 -4.15 -3.60
C ILE A 140 -15.19 -4.14 -2.13
N PHE A 141 -14.54 -3.31 -1.31
CA PHE A 141 -14.79 -3.23 0.13
C PHE A 141 -15.77 -2.13 0.53
N ALA A 142 -16.18 -1.27 -0.40
CA ALA A 142 -17.02 -0.11 -0.12
C ALA A 142 -18.49 -0.53 0.17
N PHE A 143 -19.07 0.07 1.20
CA PHE A 143 -20.49 -0.11 1.52
C PHE A 143 -21.42 0.71 0.61
N SER A 144 -20.88 1.61 -0.19
CA SER A 144 -21.64 2.56 -1.00
C SER A 144 -20.93 2.79 -2.34
N SER A 145 -21.73 2.85 -3.40
CA SER A 145 -21.28 3.22 -4.76
C SER A 145 -21.15 4.73 -4.98
N LYS A 146 -21.33 5.56 -3.92
CA LYS A 146 -21.15 7.01 -4.04
C LYS A 146 -19.68 7.33 -4.24
N SER A 147 -19.34 7.99 -5.36
CA SER A 147 -17.97 8.28 -5.76
C SER A 147 -17.15 8.98 -4.66
N TYR A 148 -17.71 9.97 -3.97
CA TYR A 148 -16.98 10.69 -2.93
C TYR A 148 -16.55 9.81 -1.74
N VAL A 149 -17.27 8.72 -1.43
CA VAL A 149 -16.89 7.77 -0.38
C VAL A 149 -15.68 6.96 -0.83
N THR A 150 -15.73 6.44 -2.05
CA THR A 150 -14.61 5.70 -2.63
C THR A 150 -13.39 6.58 -2.80
N ASP A 151 -13.55 7.84 -3.24
CA ASP A 151 -12.45 8.80 -3.39
C ASP A 151 -11.78 9.11 -2.04
N ILE A 152 -12.55 9.38 -0.99
CA ILE A 152 -11.99 9.62 0.37
C ILE A 152 -11.24 8.38 0.87
N CYS A 153 -11.82 7.19 0.71
CA CYS A 153 -11.18 5.95 1.13
C CYS A 153 -9.90 5.68 0.34
N ARG A 154 -9.90 5.90 -0.98
CA ARG A 154 -8.73 5.75 -1.85
C ARG A 154 -7.61 6.69 -1.42
N LEU A 155 -7.90 7.97 -1.22
CA LEU A 155 -6.91 8.95 -0.77
C LEU A 155 -6.35 8.60 0.61
N ALA A 156 -7.21 8.20 1.55
CA ALA A 156 -6.77 7.79 2.88
C ALA A 156 -5.83 6.57 2.82
N LEU A 157 -6.18 5.56 2.02
CA LEU A 157 -5.36 4.36 1.85
C LEU A 157 -4.03 4.64 1.14
N ALA A 158 -4.04 5.48 0.10
CA ALA A 158 -2.82 5.89 -0.58
C ALA A 158 -1.85 6.60 0.38
N ASN A 159 -2.37 7.43 1.29
CA ASN A 159 -1.54 8.06 2.33
C ASN A 159 -1.04 7.06 3.37
N ILE A 160 -1.88 6.12 3.82
CA ILE A 160 -1.44 5.06 4.75
C ILE A 160 -0.33 4.23 4.10
N GLU A 161 -0.51 3.79 2.85
CA GLU A 161 0.47 3.00 2.11
C GLU A 161 1.81 3.72 1.95
N ARG A 162 1.78 5.05 1.82
CA ARG A 162 2.98 5.88 1.64
C ARG A 162 3.74 6.11 2.94
N PHE A 163 3.04 6.35 4.05
CA PHE A 163 3.65 6.83 5.31
C PHE A 163 3.68 5.80 6.42
N VAL A 164 2.91 4.72 6.33
CA VAL A 164 2.89 3.66 7.32
C VAL A 164 3.73 2.49 6.83
N THR A 165 4.77 2.15 7.58
CA THR A 165 5.69 1.07 7.23
C THR A 165 5.18 -0.31 7.62
N SER A 166 4.11 -0.38 8.40
CA SER A 166 3.50 -1.63 8.85
C SER A 166 2.61 -2.23 7.77
N ASP A 167 2.57 -3.56 7.71
CA ASP A 167 1.65 -4.27 6.84
C ASP A 167 0.20 -4.01 7.22
N PHE A 168 -0.60 -3.60 6.26
CA PHE A 168 -2.04 -3.39 6.45
C PHE A 168 -2.84 -3.94 5.28
N TYR A 169 -4.11 -4.17 5.51
CA TYR A 169 -5.09 -4.52 4.48
C TYR A 169 -6.47 -3.96 4.84
N ILE A 170 -7.34 -3.81 3.83
CA ILE A 170 -8.73 -3.44 4.05
C ILE A 170 -9.51 -4.71 4.39
N ASP A 171 -10.14 -4.73 5.57
CA ASP A 171 -11.10 -5.78 5.91
C ASP A 171 -12.50 -5.42 5.39
N ARG A 172 -12.92 -4.21 5.66
CA ARG A 172 -14.20 -3.66 5.17
C ARG A 172 -14.29 -2.15 5.35
N ILE A 173 -15.12 -1.52 4.54
CA ILE A 173 -15.53 -0.13 4.66
C ILE A 173 -17.01 -0.10 5.01
N LYS A 174 -17.39 0.50 6.14
CA LYS A 174 -18.78 0.55 6.61
C LYS A 174 -19.15 1.90 7.18
N HIS A 175 -20.41 2.25 7.07
CA HIS A 175 -20.99 3.38 7.82
C HIS A 175 -21.21 2.99 9.29
N ILE A 176 -20.79 3.85 10.22
CA ILE A 176 -21.03 3.69 11.65
C ILE A 176 -21.62 4.98 12.21
N SER A 177 -22.51 4.86 13.20
CA SER A 177 -23.12 6.01 13.87
C SER A 177 -22.37 6.42 15.14
N GLN A 178 -21.61 5.52 15.72
CA GLN A 178 -20.82 5.75 16.93
C GLN A 178 -19.46 5.06 16.78
N LEU A 179 -18.40 5.74 17.23
CA LEU A 179 -17.03 5.24 17.20
C LEU A 179 -16.45 5.36 18.61
N GLU A 180 -16.04 4.22 19.18
CA GLU A 180 -15.15 4.21 20.33
C GLU A 180 -13.71 4.26 19.81
N TYR A 181 -12.93 5.25 20.27
CA TYR A 181 -11.58 5.47 19.79
C TYR A 181 -10.59 5.68 20.94
N ARG A 182 -9.34 5.33 20.72
CA ARG A 182 -8.24 5.60 21.65
C ARG A 182 -7.46 6.85 21.26
N CYS A 183 -7.37 7.09 19.95
CA CYS A 183 -6.71 8.27 19.40
C CYS A 183 -7.59 8.83 18.29
N LEU A 184 -7.78 10.14 18.27
CA LEU A 184 -8.51 10.85 17.23
C LEU A 184 -7.67 12.06 16.81
N ALA A 185 -7.42 12.15 15.49
CA ALA A 185 -6.92 13.36 14.86
C ALA A 185 -7.91 13.79 13.78
N GLY A 186 -8.19 15.07 13.66
CA GLY A 186 -9.14 15.56 12.67
C GLY A 186 -8.82 16.98 12.22
N GLN A 187 -9.23 17.29 11.00
CA GLN A 187 -9.12 18.60 10.40
C GLN A 187 -10.49 19.06 9.92
N LYS A 188 -10.84 20.30 10.26
CA LYS A 188 -12.01 20.95 9.69
C LYS A 188 -11.63 21.53 8.32
N LEU A 189 -12.40 21.19 7.31
CA LEU A 189 -12.33 21.77 5.98
C LEU A 189 -13.47 22.78 5.85
N GLU A 190 -13.15 24.03 5.58
CA GLU A 190 -14.12 25.11 5.40
C GLU A 190 -14.33 25.37 3.90
N GLY A 191 -15.59 25.45 3.46
CA GLY A 191 -15.98 25.68 2.08
C GLY A 191 -17.50 25.74 1.96
N ASP A 192 -18.02 25.43 0.78
CA ASP A 192 -19.48 25.36 0.55
C ASP A 192 -20.17 24.31 1.44
N LEU A 193 -19.42 23.34 1.91
CA LEU A 193 -19.82 22.35 2.91
C LEU A 193 -18.77 22.34 4.03
N ASP A 194 -19.20 22.55 5.25
CA ASP A 194 -18.34 22.34 6.44
C ASP A 194 -18.18 20.83 6.68
N ILE A 195 -16.98 20.31 6.43
CA ILE A 195 -16.66 18.90 6.59
C ILE A 195 -15.56 18.77 7.64
N ILE A 196 -15.72 17.78 8.54
CA ILE A 196 -14.64 17.33 9.42
C ILE A 196 -14.16 15.98 8.92
N VAL A 197 -12.90 15.91 8.52
CA VAL A 197 -12.22 14.66 8.19
C VAL A 197 -11.35 14.29 9.38
N GLY A 198 -11.50 13.06 9.87
CA GLY A 198 -10.75 12.59 11.02
C GLY A 198 -10.31 11.15 10.86
N PHE A 199 -9.20 10.83 11.49
CA PHE A 199 -8.70 9.47 11.65
C PHE A 199 -8.78 9.09 13.11
N ALA A 200 -9.37 7.94 13.38
CA ALA A 200 -9.47 7.40 14.72
C ALA A 200 -8.90 5.98 14.74
N SER A 201 -8.05 5.69 15.70
CA SER A 201 -7.57 4.33 15.94
C SER A 201 -8.33 3.70 17.10
N VAL A 202 -8.81 2.49 16.89
CA VAL A 202 -9.49 1.66 17.89
C VAL A 202 -8.70 0.40 18.22
N GLY A 203 -7.54 0.24 17.58
CA GLY A 203 -6.69 -0.94 17.69
C GLY A 203 -5.78 -0.97 18.92
N GLU A 204 -4.85 -1.92 18.90
CA GLU A 204 -3.80 -2.04 19.91
C GLU A 204 -2.85 -0.83 19.87
N GLN A 205 -2.17 -0.59 21.00
CA GLN A 205 -1.29 0.57 21.14
C GLN A 205 -0.13 0.57 20.12
N THR A 206 0.36 -0.60 19.75
CA THR A 206 1.42 -0.77 18.74
C THR A 206 1.02 -0.22 17.38
N ALA A 207 -0.17 -0.55 16.89
CA ALA A 207 -0.66 -0.04 15.60
C ALA A 207 -0.82 1.49 15.61
N ILE A 208 -1.24 2.07 16.74
CA ILE A 208 -1.33 3.53 16.91
C ILE A 208 0.05 4.18 16.82
N VAL A 209 1.05 3.56 17.47
CA VAL A 209 2.44 4.05 17.45
C VAL A 209 3.03 3.96 16.05
N ASP A 210 2.78 2.89 15.30
CA ASP A 210 3.29 2.72 13.94
C ASP A 210 2.72 3.79 12.99
N ILE A 211 1.42 4.08 13.09
CA ILE A 211 0.79 5.16 12.33
C ILE A 211 1.36 6.52 12.73
N ALA A 212 1.52 6.76 14.03
CA ALA A 212 2.06 8.02 14.53
C ALA A 212 3.52 8.22 14.09
N ASN A 213 4.35 7.19 14.12
CA ASN A 213 5.73 7.24 13.66
C ASN A 213 5.82 7.55 12.15
N GLY A 214 4.97 6.94 11.32
CA GLY A 214 4.89 7.25 9.90
C GLY A 214 4.53 8.72 9.66
N CYS A 215 3.56 9.26 10.40
CA CYS A 215 3.16 10.66 10.31
C CYS A 215 4.24 11.62 10.82
N LEU A 216 4.96 11.24 11.89
CA LEU A 216 6.02 12.09 12.49
C LEU A 216 7.25 12.20 11.59
N LEU A 217 7.65 11.12 10.92
CA LEU A 217 8.74 11.16 9.94
C LEU A 217 8.44 12.16 8.82
N TYR A 218 7.20 12.19 8.35
CA TYR A 218 6.76 13.16 7.34
C TYR A 218 6.78 14.60 7.84
N THR A 219 6.34 14.85 9.08
CA THR A 219 6.29 16.22 9.64
C THR A 219 7.67 16.73 10.07
N SER A 220 8.60 15.86 10.47
CA SER A 220 9.97 16.28 10.83
C SER A 220 10.75 16.73 9.59
N ASP A 221 10.65 16.03 8.47
CA ASP A 221 11.29 16.45 7.22
C ASP A 221 10.73 17.80 6.72
N ALA A 222 9.41 18.03 6.87
CA ALA A 222 8.79 19.30 6.51
C ALA A 222 9.12 20.44 7.52
N ALA A 223 9.44 20.13 8.78
CA ALA A 223 9.82 21.10 9.77
C ALA A 223 11.28 21.55 9.63
N ASP A 224 12.17 20.66 9.19
CA ASP A 224 13.58 21.00 8.94
C ASP A 224 13.72 21.96 7.74
N ASP A 225 12.83 21.87 6.74
CA ASP A 225 12.77 22.80 5.62
C ASP A 225 12.26 24.22 6.02
N LEU A 226 11.52 24.35 7.15
CA LEU A 226 11.02 25.63 7.67
C LEU A 226 12.00 26.35 8.61
N ILE A 227 13.04 25.67 9.10
CA ILE A 227 14.06 26.25 10.00
C ILE A 227 15.30 26.73 9.22
N GLY A 228 15.34 26.50 7.93
CA GLY A 228 16.41 26.91 7.00
C GLY A 228 16.32 28.35 6.50
N VAL A 229 15.76 29.31 7.28
CA VAL A 229 15.75 30.76 6.98
C VAL A 229 16.48 31.51 8.06
#